data_292c6704680a96ad01c006d582a72215
#
_entry.id   292c6704680a96ad01c006d582a72215
#
_cell.length_a   1.000
_cell.length_b   1.000
_cell.length_c   1.000
_cell.angle_alpha   90.00
_cell.angle_beta   90.00
_cell.angle_gamma   90.00
#
_symmetry.space_group_name_H-M   'P 1'
#
loop_
_entity.id
_entity.type
_entity.pdbx_description
1 polymer ?
#
loop_
_entity_poly.entity_id
_entity_poly.type
_entity_poly.pdbx_seq_one_letter_code
_entity_poly.pdbx_strand_id
1 'polypeptide(L)'
;MIIYNEAIESEVMDVLKNCGLENFTKIPGVFGKGSSSGAHFGNDIWPGRNNILFVACEEEKCKKIIFCIRELRKKLKKEGIKAFVLNLEEVT
;
A
#
# COMPACT_ATOMS: atom_id res chain seq x y z
N MET A 1 3.66 6.75 -1.69
CA MET A 1 2.94 5.87 -2.61
C MET A 1 2.77 4.51 -1.98
N ILE A 2 1.55 4.05 -1.88
CA ILE A 2 1.25 2.76 -1.26
C ILE A 2 0.63 1.87 -2.32
N ILE A 3 1.19 0.69 -2.54
CA ILE A 3 0.70 -0.24 -3.54
C ILE A 3 0.30 -1.52 -2.83
N TYR A 4 -0.91 -1.99 -3.05
CA TYR A 4 -1.37 -3.20 -2.39
C TYR A 4 -2.34 -3.98 -3.28
N ASN A 5 -2.45 -5.26 -3.01
CA ASN A 5 -3.36 -6.13 -3.77
C ASN A 5 -4.80 -5.73 -3.45
N GLU A 6 -5.65 -5.65 -4.45
CA GLU A 6 -7.03 -5.22 -4.24
C GLU A 6 -7.81 -6.15 -3.30
N ALA A 7 -7.37 -7.38 -3.18
CA ALA A 7 -8.06 -8.33 -2.29
C ALA A 7 -7.98 -7.93 -0.81
N ILE A 8 -6.99 -7.11 -0.45
CA ILE A 8 -6.85 -6.68 0.94
C ILE A 8 -7.26 -5.21 1.12
N GLU A 9 -8.06 -4.71 0.21
CA GLU A 9 -8.50 -3.31 0.25
C GLU A 9 -9.10 -2.92 1.61
N SER A 10 -10.01 -3.72 2.14
CA SER A 10 -10.67 -3.37 3.41
C SER A 10 -9.69 -3.27 4.55
N GLU A 11 -8.80 -4.23 4.65
CA GLU A 11 -7.81 -4.26 5.73
C GLU A 11 -6.88 -3.05 5.64
N VAL A 12 -6.45 -2.74 4.42
CA VAL A 12 -5.53 -1.62 4.20
C VAL A 12 -6.21 -0.30 4.56
N MET A 13 -7.42 -0.09 4.06
CA MET A 13 -8.12 1.17 4.32
C MET A 13 -8.46 1.34 5.80
N ASP A 14 -8.84 0.26 6.47
CA ASP A 14 -9.13 0.33 7.91
C ASP A 14 -7.90 0.72 8.72
N VAL A 15 -6.76 0.08 8.42
CA VAL A 15 -5.53 0.37 9.14
C VAL A 15 -5.09 1.81 8.89
N LEU A 16 -5.15 2.26 7.64
CA LEU A 16 -4.70 3.60 7.31
C LEU A 16 -5.62 4.67 7.92
N LYS A 17 -6.92 4.42 7.92
CA LYS A 17 -7.86 5.33 8.52
C LYS A 17 -7.59 5.45 10.02
N ASN A 18 -7.38 4.34 10.69
CA ASN A 18 -7.09 4.33 12.12
C ASN A 18 -5.74 4.97 12.42
N CYS A 19 -4.85 5.02 11.43
CA CYS A 19 -3.56 5.61 11.58
C CYS A 19 -3.55 7.10 11.23
N GLY A 20 -4.69 7.67 10.95
CA GLY A 20 -4.81 9.11 10.69
C GLY A 20 -4.78 9.54 9.24
N LEU A 21 -4.85 8.60 8.30
CA LEU A 21 -4.88 8.97 6.92
C LEU A 21 -6.24 9.58 6.58
N GLU A 22 -6.24 10.78 6.08
CA GLU A 22 -7.47 11.45 5.74
C GLU A 22 -7.60 11.73 4.27
N ASN A 23 -6.52 12.12 3.64
CA ASN A 23 -6.56 12.51 2.25
C ASN A 23 -5.66 11.64 1.39
N PHE A 24 -6.16 11.21 0.26
CA PHE A 24 -5.37 10.40 -0.65
C PHE A 24 -5.98 10.44 -2.04
N THR A 25 -5.18 10.08 -3.03
CA THR A 25 -5.68 9.87 -4.39
C THR A 25 -5.46 8.40 -4.73
N LYS A 26 -6.48 7.73 -5.23
CA LYS A 26 -6.39 6.31 -5.49
C LYS A 26 -6.44 6.01 -6.97
N ILE A 27 -5.58 5.10 -7.40
CA ILE A 27 -5.64 4.55 -8.74
C ILE A 27 -5.99 3.06 -8.57
N PRO A 28 -7.19 2.64 -8.93
CA PRO A 28 -7.60 1.27 -8.73
C PRO A 28 -7.21 0.40 -9.93
N GLY A 29 -7.09 -0.88 -9.69
CA GLY A 29 -7.00 -1.86 -10.77
C GLY A 29 -5.78 -1.79 -11.64
N VAL A 30 -4.60 -1.61 -11.07
CA VAL A 30 -3.37 -1.59 -11.85
C VAL A 30 -2.71 -2.96 -11.79
N PHE A 31 -1.96 -3.30 -12.82
CA PHE A 31 -1.25 -4.55 -12.83
C PHE A 31 0.19 -4.35 -12.38
N GLY A 32 0.72 -5.35 -11.70
CA GLY A 32 2.12 -5.31 -11.27
C GLY A 32 2.69 -6.71 -11.25
N LYS A 33 4.01 -6.77 -11.30
CA LYS A 33 4.70 -8.04 -11.23
C LYS A 33 5.94 -7.82 -10.37
N GLY A 34 6.06 -8.61 -9.33
CA GLY A 34 7.22 -8.53 -8.45
C GLY A 34 7.93 -9.85 -8.38
N SER A 35 9.17 -9.82 -7.97
CA SER A 35 9.97 -11.03 -7.88
C SER A 35 9.43 -12.00 -6.86
N SER A 36 8.93 -11.50 -5.75
CA SER A 36 8.44 -12.39 -4.72
C SER A 36 7.08 -12.96 -5.10
N SER A 37 6.29 -12.24 -5.87
CA SER A 37 5.04 -12.80 -6.29
C SER A 37 5.32 -13.85 -7.35
N GLY A 38 6.43 -13.74 -8.02
CA GLY A 38 6.82 -14.79 -8.93
C GLY A 38 6.89 -16.12 -8.23
N ALA A 39 7.38 -16.11 -7.02
CA ALA A 39 7.53 -17.35 -6.29
C ALA A 39 6.22 -17.89 -5.82
N HIS A 40 5.25 -17.08 -5.83
CA HIS A 40 4.03 -17.50 -5.32
C HIS A 40 3.07 -17.82 -6.30
N PHE A 41 3.55 -17.96 -7.37
CA PHE A 41 2.66 -18.11 -8.25
C PHE A 41 1.94 -19.14 -8.26
N GLY A 42 2.23 -19.91 -7.55
CA GLY A 42 1.42 -20.96 -7.32
C GLY A 42 0.02 -20.46 -7.18
N ASN A 43 -0.02 -19.20 -6.89
CA ASN A 43 -1.28 -18.77 -6.61
C ASN A 43 -1.69 -17.89 -7.53
N ASP A 44 -1.69 -18.18 -8.62
CA ASP A 44 -2.22 -17.43 -9.52
C ASP A 44 -3.60 -17.18 -9.36
N ILE A 45 -4.18 -17.60 -8.38
CA ILE A 45 -5.56 -17.28 -8.12
C ILE A 45 -5.67 -15.81 -7.87
N TRP A 46 -4.60 -15.14 -7.57
CA TRP A 46 -4.70 -13.73 -7.38
C TRP A 46 -4.70 -13.08 -8.72
N PRO A 47 -5.68 -12.31 -9.03
CA PRO A 47 -5.80 -11.67 -10.33
C PRO A 47 -4.68 -10.72 -10.66
N GLY A 48 -3.79 -10.48 -9.79
CA GLY A 48 -2.69 -9.62 -10.10
C GLY A 48 -3.02 -8.15 -10.14
N ARG A 49 -4.19 -7.76 -9.70
CA ARG A 49 -4.52 -6.36 -9.67
C ARG A 49 -4.18 -5.73 -8.36
N ASN A 50 -3.63 -4.54 -8.45
CA ASN A 50 -3.26 -3.77 -7.28
C ASN A 50 -3.95 -2.42 -7.31
N ASN A 51 -4.05 -1.81 -6.14
CA ASN A 51 -4.51 -0.43 -6.04
C ASN A 51 -3.33 0.40 -5.58
N ILE A 52 -3.28 1.65 -5.99
CA ILE A 52 -2.22 2.57 -5.59
C ILE A 52 -2.85 3.77 -4.90
N LEU A 53 -2.30 4.14 -3.76
CA LEU A 53 -2.69 5.35 -3.07
C LEU A 53 -1.52 6.32 -3.10
N PHE A 54 -1.80 7.56 -3.51
CA PHE A 54 -0.83 8.62 -3.40
C PHE A 54 -1.24 9.49 -2.22
N VAL A 55 -0.31 9.71 -1.29
CA VAL A 55 -0.57 10.50 -0.10
C VAL A 55 0.54 11.52 0.03
N ALA A 56 0.17 12.79 0.06
CA ALA A 56 1.13 13.85 0.30
C ALA A 56 0.92 14.33 1.72
N CYS A 57 1.93 14.27 2.56
CA CYS A 57 1.79 14.63 3.97
C CYS A 57 3.10 15.07 4.57
N GLU A 58 3.02 15.64 5.75
CA GLU A 58 4.19 16.06 6.50
C GLU A 58 4.96 14.84 6.96
N GLU A 59 6.22 15.04 7.28
CA GLU A 59 7.13 13.97 7.64
C GLU A 59 6.62 13.13 8.82
N GLU A 60 6.08 13.78 9.83
CA GLU A 60 5.60 13.06 11.00
C GLU A 60 4.45 12.12 10.66
N LYS A 61 3.53 12.57 9.84
CA LYS A 61 2.42 11.71 9.43
C LYS A 61 2.93 10.59 8.54
N CYS A 62 3.92 10.86 7.70
CA CYS A 62 4.52 9.86 6.85
C CYS A 62 5.11 8.74 7.67
N LYS A 63 5.86 9.07 8.73
CA LYS A 63 6.46 8.07 9.61
C LYS A 63 5.41 7.20 10.26
N LYS A 64 4.30 7.82 10.67
CA LYS A 64 3.23 7.10 11.33
C LYS A 64 2.56 6.13 10.36
N ILE A 65 2.31 6.56 9.14
CA ILE A 65 1.70 5.72 8.12
C ILE A 65 2.62 4.53 7.79
N ILE A 66 3.91 4.79 7.64
CA ILE A 66 4.87 3.73 7.35
C ILE A 66 4.91 2.71 8.49
N PHE A 67 4.85 3.18 9.73
CA PHE A 67 4.81 2.28 10.88
C PHE A 67 3.56 1.38 10.79
N CYS A 68 2.42 1.96 10.49
CA CYS A 68 1.17 1.19 10.40
C CYS A 68 1.22 0.16 9.29
N ILE A 69 1.83 0.50 8.17
CA ILE A 69 1.97 -0.43 7.06
C ILE A 69 2.91 -1.58 7.43
N ARG A 70 4.00 -1.29 8.14
CA ARG A 70 4.90 -2.33 8.58
C ARG A 70 4.19 -3.31 9.53
N GLU A 71 3.34 -2.79 10.42
CA GLU A 71 2.61 -3.64 11.35
C GLU A 71 1.58 -4.48 10.58
N LEU A 72 0.93 -3.91 9.59
CA LEU A 72 -0.03 -4.63 8.79
C LEU A 72 0.67 -5.75 8.01
N ARG A 73 1.84 -5.49 7.47
CA ARG A 73 2.60 -6.52 6.75
C ARG A 73 2.93 -7.71 7.62
N LYS A 74 3.16 -7.48 8.90
CA LYS A 74 3.43 -8.59 9.82
C LYS A 74 2.21 -9.49 9.96
N LYS A 75 1.02 -8.90 9.95
CA LYS A 75 -0.20 -9.67 10.10
C LYS A 75 -0.56 -10.40 8.82
N LEU A 76 -0.38 -9.76 7.69
CA LEU A 76 -0.78 -10.32 6.41
C LEU A 76 0.28 -11.24 5.81
N LYS A 77 1.45 -11.20 6.39
CA LYS A 77 2.57 -12.05 5.96
C LYS A 77 2.88 -11.88 4.47
N LYS A 78 2.49 -12.78 3.63
CA LYS A 78 2.87 -12.74 2.25
C LYS A 78 1.95 -11.91 1.38
N GLU A 79 0.96 -11.28 1.96
CA GLU A 79 0.07 -10.50 1.13
C GLU A 79 0.78 -9.26 0.62
N GLY A 80 0.46 -8.87 -0.58
CA GLY A 80 1.18 -7.80 -1.25
C GLY A 80 0.79 -6.42 -0.81
N ILE A 81 1.63 -5.80 -0.04
CA ILE A 81 1.52 -4.37 0.24
C ILE A 81 2.92 -3.80 0.37
N LYS A 82 3.16 -2.65 -0.28
CA LYS A 82 4.41 -1.94 -0.19
C LYS A 82 4.16 -0.46 -0.15
N ALA A 83 5.05 0.26 0.48
CA ALA A 83 4.98 1.71 0.51
C ALA A 83 6.35 2.29 0.15
N PHE A 84 6.33 3.37 -0.62
CA PHE A 84 7.54 4.06 -1.02
C PHE A 84 7.41 5.51 -0.58
N VAL A 85 8.44 6.01 0.08
CA VAL A 85 8.48 7.41 0.52
C VAL A 85 9.36 8.19 -0.43
N LEU A 86 8.80 9.26 -0.99
CA LEU A 86 9.51 10.09 -1.92
C LEU A 86 9.43 11.54 -1.44
N ASN A 87 10.49 12.29 -1.65
CA ASN A 87 10.48 13.68 -1.27
C ASN A 87 9.68 14.48 -2.29
N LEU A 88 8.88 15.43 -1.78
CA LEU A 88 8.20 16.35 -2.64
C LEU A 88 9.02 17.63 -2.67
N GLU A 89 9.41 18.05 -3.85
CA GLU A 89 10.17 19.28 -3.95
C GLU A 89 9.25 20.48 -3.95
N GLU A 90 8.08 20.35 -4.49
CA GLU A 90 7.19 21.48 -4.63
C GLU A 90 5.73 21.04 -4.77
N VAL A 91 4.83 21.80 -4.17
CA VAL A 91 3.40 21.54 -4.28
C VAL A 91 2.73 22.85 -4.64
N THR A 92 1.84 22.84 -5.59
CA THR A 92 1.15 24.07 -6.02
C THR A 92 0.15 24.57 -4.99
#